data_1fba34121f281ee27f56782a7db086ad
#
_entry.id   1fba34121f281ee27f56782a7db086ad
#
_cell.length_a   1.000
_cell.length_b   1.000
_cell.length_c   1.000
_cell.angle_alpha   90.00
_cell.angle_beta   90.00
_cell.angle_gamma   90.00
#
_symmetry.space_group_name_H-M   'P 1'
#
loop_
_entity.id
_entity.type
_entity.pdbx_description
1 polymer ?
#
loop_
_entity_poly.entity_id
_entity_poly.type
_entity_poly.pdbx_seq_one_letter_code
_entity_poly.pdbx_strand_id
1 'polypeptide(L)'
;KFGGGLDSIYIEYLTQKNIILGWNPGINAEAVAQLSLSYIILMLREAYPLNRKLINNEWAKIKESRDMSGLTIGIVGYGNVGKKLASYLKIFDTDVIAYDPFLQQDRALSEGVKLVSFDEILNYSDALSLHVPLNEDTKNLFGKKEINKMKKGSVLVNLSRGGVVQETALLEALESGHLSGAASDVFEHEPENTNIFHSTLLNNPNFFSTPHIAGTTNQTIQTLGENAIKSLTDHYQR
;
A
#
# COMPACT_ATOMS: atom_id res chain seq x y z
N LYS A 1 4.70 20.23 8.66
CA LYS A 1 5.25 19.08 7.91
C LYS A 1 4.52 18.95 6.58
N PHE A 2 5.26 18.96 5.50
CA PHE A 2 4.79 18.65 4.16
C PHE A 2 4.96 17.15 3.91
N GLY A 3 3.87 16.43 3.59
CA GLY A 3 3.84 14.97 3.39
C GLY A 3 3.06 14.22 4.47
N GLY A 4 2.63 13.00 4.14
CA GLY A 4 1.73 12.17 5.00
C GLY A 4 2.43 11.45 6.15
N GLY A 5 3.68 11.04 5.98
CA GLY A 5 4.44 10.29 6.99
C GLY A 5 5.23 11.17 7.95
N LEU A 6 5.53 10.64 9.12
CA LEU A 6 6.36 11.28 10.14
C LEU A 6 7.73 10.62 10.30
N ASP A 7 8.07 9.66 9.45
CA ASP A 7 9.27 8.82 9.55
C ASP A 7 10.58 9.63 9.57
N SER A 8 10.61 10.80 8.92
CA SER A 8 11.76 11.72 8.87
C SER A 8 11.75 12.79 9.98
N ILE A 9 10.90 12.67 11.02
CA ILE A 9 10.76 13.68 12.07
C ILE A 9 11.03 13.05 13.43
N TYR A 10 11.98 13.62 14.16
CA TYR A 10 12.28 13.25 15.54
C TYR A 10 11.28 13.94 16.49
N ILE A 11 10.09 13.34 16.67
CA ILE A 11 8.98 13.90 17.45
C ILE A 11 9.41 14.18 18.91
N GLU A 12 10.16 13.25 19.52
CA GLU A 12 10.67 13.42 20.88
C GLU A 12 11.56 14.67 21.01
N TYR A 13 12.42 14.93 20.02
CA TYR A 13 13.26 16.13 20.00
C TYR A 13 12.42 17.40 19.86
N LEU A 14 11.41 17.41 19.02
CA LEU A 14 10.49 18.55 18.90
C LEU A 14 9.81 18.85 20.23
N THR A 15 9.31 17.80 20.90
CA THR A 15 8.67 17.90 22.21
C THR A 15 9.61 18.48 23.28
N GLN A 16 10.84 17.96 23.35
CA GLN A 16 11.89 18.46 24.28
C GLN A 16 12.24 19.93 24.05
N LYS A 17 12.16 20.39 22.80
CA LYS A 17 12.47 21.78 22.42
C LYS A 17 11.24 22.69 22.39
N ASN A 18 10.07 22.21 22.80
CA ASN A 18 8.80 22.94 22.70
C ASN A 18 8.50 23.43 21.27
N ILE A 19 8.91 22.66 20.26
CA ILE A 19 8.63 22.97 18.86
C ILE A 19 7.31 22.31 18.48
N ILE A 20 6.36 23.10 18.00
CA ILE A 20 5.04 22.63 17.57
C ILE A 20 5.12 22.06 16.16
N LEU A 21 4.63 20.84 16.00
CA LEU A 21 4.51 20.20 14.70
C LEU A 21 3.13 20.46 14.09
N GLY A 22 3.07 21.30 13.06
CA GLY A 22 1.89 21.41 12.19
C GLY A 22 1.85 20.22 11.22
N TRP A 23 0.93 19.29 11.46
CA TRP A 23 0.73 18.10 10.63
C TRP A 23 -0.72 17.65 10.70
N ASN A 24 -1.25 17.23 9.55
CA ASN A 24 -2.60 16.69 9.45
C ASN A 24 -2.55 15.31 8.80
N PRO A 25 -2.90 14.23 9.53
CA PRO A 25 -2.86 12.87 9.01
C PRO A 25 -3.93 12.64 7.95
N GLY A 26 -3.61 11.82 6.95
CA GLY A 26 -4.57 11.36 5.96
C GLY A 26 -4.87 12.32 4.80
N ILE A 27 -4.19 13.45 4.68
CA ILE A 27 -4.37 14.39 3.55
C ILE A 27 -4.20 13.69 2.19
N ASN A 28 -3.27 12.75 2.10
CA ASN A 28 -2.97 11.99 0.89
C ASN A 28 -3.76 10.67 0.78
N ALA A 29 -4.68 10.40 1.70
CA ALA A 29 -5.37 9.10 1.76
C ALA A 29 -6.16 8.80 0.48
N GLU A 30 -6.79 9.83 -0.11
CA GLU A 30 -7.51 9.72 -1.37
C GLU A 30 -6.59 9.26 -2.51
N ALA A 31 -5.45 9.94 -2.69
CA ALA A 31 -4.51 9.63 -3.77
C ALA A 31 -3.91 8.23 -3.62
N VAL A 32 -3.48 7.86 -2.41
CA VAL A 32 -2.91 6.53 -2.13
C VAL A 32 -3.94 5.44 -2.34
N ALA A 33 -5.19 5.62 -1.89
CA ALA A 33 -6.25 4.62 -2.06
C ALA A 33 -6.62 4.41 -3.53
N GLN A 34 -6.68 5.48 -4.34
CA GLN A 34 -6.92 5.38 -5.78
C GLN A 34 -5.81 4.64 -6.51
N LEU A 35 -4.55 4.92 -6.18
CA LEU A 35 -3.42 4.21 -6.77
C LEU A 35 -3.40 2.74 -6.32
N SER A 36 -3.71 2.45 -5.04
CA SER A 36 -3.82 1.07 -4.54
C SER A 36 -4.88 0.26 -5.29
N LEU A 37 -6.06 0.84 -5.49
CA LEU A 37 -7.13 0.22 -6.29
C LEU A 37 -6.67 -0.07 -7.72
N SER A 38 -5.99 0.89 -8.35
CA SER A 38 -5.48 0.72 -9.71
C SER A 38 -4.45 -0.43 -9.81
N TYR A 39 -3.59 -0.58 -8.80
CA TYR A 39 -2.60 -1.66 -8.76
C TYR A 39 -3.25 -3.03 -8.53
N ILE A 40 -4.24 -3.11 -7.65
CA ILE A 40 -5.02 -4.34 -7.44
C ILE A 40 -5.64 -4.79 -8.78
N ILE A 41 -6.33 -3.89 -9.48
CA ILE A 41 -6.95 -4.19 -10.77
C ILE A 41 -5.90 -4.56 -11.83
N LEU A 42 -4.82 -3.79 -11.93
CA LEU A 42 -3.74 -4.02 -12.89
C LEU A 42 -3.15 -5.43 -12.78
N MET A 43 -2.92 -5.88 -11.54
CA MET A 43 -2.30 -7.17 -11.27
C MET A 43 -3.30 -8.33 -11.41
N LEU A 44 -4.54 -8.20 -10.89
CA LEU A 44 -5.60 -9.21 -11.06
C LEU A 44 -5.93 -9.46 -12.54
N ARG A 45 -5.84 -8.41 -13.38
CA ARG A 45 -6.11 -8.50 -14.82
C ARG A 45 -4.90 -8.90 -15.65
N GLU A 46 -3.76 -9.21 -15.06
CA GLU A 46 -2.48 -9.49 -15.76
C GLU A 46 -2.09 -8.39 -16.77
N ALA A 47 -2.65 -7.18 -16.61
CA ALA A 47 -2.46 -6.12 -17.60
C ALA A 47 -1.00 -5.69 -17.74
N TYR A 48 -0.25 -5.64 -16.64
CA TYR A 48 1.16 -5.27 -16.66
C TYR A 48 2.07 -6.34 -17.31
N PRO A 49 2.05 -7.61 -16.90
CA PRO A 49 2.87 -8.64 -17.55
C PRO A 49 2.53 -8.81 -19.02
N LEU A 50 1.26 -8.67 -19.41
CA LEU A 50 0.86 -8.72 -20.83
C LEU A 50 1.33 -7.49 -21.61
N ASN A 51 1.29 -6.30 -21.02
CA ASN A 51 1.83 -5.09 -21.65
C ASN A 51 3.36 -5.22 -21.87
N ARG A 52 4.11 -5.77 -20.91
CA ARG A 52 5.56 -6.03 -21.10
C ARG A 52 5.84 -6.96 -22.28
N LYS A 53 5.03 -8.00 -22.48
CA LYS A 53 5.13 -8.89 -23.63
C LYS A 53 4.84 -8.16 -24.94
N LEU A 54 3.75 -7.36 -24.94
CA LEU A 54 3.36 -6.59 -26.12
C LEU A 54 4.44 -5.57 -26.55
N ILE A 55 5.09 -4.90 -25.59
CA ILE A 55 6.23 -3.99 -25.86
C ILE A 55 7.38 -4.74 -26.55
N ASN A 56 7.57 -6.02 -26.23
CA ASN A 56 8.55 -6.90 -26.85
C ASN A 56 8.03 -7.58 -28.13
N ASN A 57 6.95 -7.08 -28.75
CA ASN A 57 6.28 -7.60 -29.94
C ASN A 57 5.71 -9.04 -29.79
N GLU A 58 5.43 -9.46 -28.55
CA GLU A 58 4.78 -10.74 -28.28
C GLU A 58 3.29 -10.55 -28.03
N TRP A 59 2.44 -11.08 -28.92
CA TRP A 59 0.98 -11.12 -28.75
C TRP A 59 0.60 -12.31 -27.88
N ALA A 60 0.62 -12.13 -26.54
CA ALA A 60 0.32 -13.19 -25.60
C ALA A 60 -1.17 -13.25 -25.26
N LYS A 61 -1.66 -14.47 -24.98
CA LYS A 61 -3.03 -14.68 -24.50
C LYS A 61 -3.06 -14.65 -22.97
N ILE A 62 -4.17 -14.16 -22.42
CA ILE A 62 -4.48 -14.20 -20.98
C ILE A 62 -4.57 -15.67 -20.52
N LYS A 63 -4.06 -15.95 -19.33
CA LYS A 63 -4.12 -17.27 -18.71
C LYS A 63 -5.04 -17.31 -17.49
N GLU A 64 -4.92 -16.36 -16.57
CA GLU A 64 -5.56 -16.41 -15.25
C GLU A 64 -6.11 -15.05 -14.79
N SER A 65 -6.52 -14.20 -15.74
CA SER A 65 -7.12 -12.89 -15.41
C SER A 65 -8.42 -13.05 -14.63
N ARG A 66 -8.58 -12.25 -13.58
CA ARG A 66 -9.74 -12.30 -12.67
C ARG A 66 -10.45 -10.95 -12.61
N ASP A 67 -11.78 -10.98 -12.60
CA ASP A 67 -12.59 -9.82 -12.22
C ASP A 67 -12.55 -9.63 -10.71
N MET A 68 -12.91 -8.44 -10.23
CA MET A 68 -12.91 -8.15 -8.80
C MET A 68 -14.15 -8.74 -8.10
N SER A 69 -15.29 -8.83 -8.78
CA SER A 69 -16.53 -9.35 -8.20
C SER A 69 -16.35 -10.76 -7.62
N GLY A 70 -16.83 -10.94 -6.41
CA GLY A 70 -16.73 -12.20 -5.67
C GLY A 70 -15.34 -12.52 -5.10
N LEU A 71 -14.33 -11.66 -5.30
CA LEU A 71 -13.02 -11.84 -4.67
C LEU A 71 -12.98 -11.25 -3.26
N THR A 72 -12.15 -11.85 -2.42
CA THR A 72 -11.81 -11.32 -1.10
C THR A 72 -10.60 -10.40 -1.20
N ILE A 73 -10.78 -9.11 -0.88
CA ILE A 73 -9.71 -8.13 -0.84
C ILE A 73 -9.35 -7.83 0.61
N GLY A 74 -8.10 -8.14 0.97
CA GLY A 74 -7.55 -7.90 2.31
C GLY A 74 -6.90 -6.53 2.42
N ILE A 75 -7.09 -5.86 3.54
CA ILE A 75 -6.48 -4.56 3.87
C ILE A 75 -5.73 -4.71 5.21
N VAL A 76 -4.41 -4.60 5.19
CA VAL A 76 -3.57 -4.57 6.39
C VAL A 76 -3.29 -3.12 6.77
N GLY A 77 -3.80 -2.70 7.93
CA GLY A 77 -3.84 -1.29 8.35
C GLY A 77 -5.12 -0.58 7.90
N TYR A 78 -6.10 -0.49 8.81
CA TYR A 78 -7.43 0.09 8.53
C TYR A 78 -7.55 1.54 9.03
N GLY A 79 -6.49 2.34 8.75
CA GLY A 79 -6.44 3.78 8.98
C GLY A 79 -7.12 4.60 7.88
N ASN A 80 -6.67 5.85 7.67
CA ASN A 80 -7.27 6.76 6.68
C ASN A 80 -7.24 6.19 5.25
N VAL A 81 -6.13 5.59 4.83
CA VAL A 81 -5.99 5.01 3.49
C VAL A 81 -6.81 3.73 3.36
N GLY A 82 -6.69 2.80 4.33
CA GLY A 82 -7.41 1.52 4.29
C GLY A 82 -8.92 1.70 4.24
N LYS A 83 -9.49 2.64 5.04
CA LYS A 83 -10.91 2.98 5.01
C LYS A 83 -11.35 3.55 3.67
N LYS A 84 -10.54 4.43 3.09
CA LYS A 84 -10.83 5.03 1.79
C LYS A 84 -10.80 3.95 0.69
N LEU A 85 -9.80 3.08 0.68
CA LEU A 85 -9.73 1.95 -0.24
C LEU A 85 -10.95 1.03 -0.10
N ALA A 86 -11.33 0.67 1.14
CA ALA A 86 -12.50 -0.14 1.39
C ALA A 86 -13.78 0.49 0.83
N SER A 87 -13.93 1.82 0.91
CA SER A 87 -15.09 2.52 0.35
C SER A 87 -15.17 2.41 -1.18
N TYR A 88 -14.03 2.35 -1.87
CA TYR A 88 -14.00 2.14 -3.32
C TYR A 88 -14.28 0.69 -3.71
N LEU A 89 -13.74 -0.26 -2.95
CA LEU A 89 -13.90 -1.68 -3.22
C LEU A 89 -15.35 -2.15 -3.18
N LYS A 90 -16.21 -1.52 -2.37
CA LYS A 90 -17.65 -1.82 -2.28
C LYS A 90 -18.39 -1.75 -3.62
N ILE A 91 -17.92 -0.89 -4.55
CA ILE A 91 -18.55 -0.71 -5.87
C ILE A 91 -18.36 -1.95 -6.77
N PHE A 92 -17.35 -2.76 -6.47
CA PHE A 92 -16.95 -3.91 -7.30
C PHE A 92 -17.55 -5.26 -6.85
N ASP A 93 -18.47 -5.26 -5.90
CA ASP A 93 -19.05 -6.49 -5.34
C ASP A 93 -17.96 -7.44 -4.79
N THR A 94 -17.04 -6.88 -4.03
CA THR A 94 -15.94 -7.62 -3.38
C THR A 94 -16.22 -7.83 -1.91
N ASP A 95 -15.74 -8.96 -1.36
CA ASP A 95 -15.65 -9.17 0.08
C ASP A 95 -14.43 -8.43 0.63
N VAL A 96 -14.65 -7.40 1.46
CA VAL A 96 -13.54 -6.64 2.07
C VAL A 96 -13.31 -7.11 3.49
N ILE A 97 -12.11 -7.62 3.76
CA ILE A 97 -11.64 -7.97 5.10
C ILE A 97 -10.46 -7.08 5.50
N ALA A 98 -10.32 -6.78 6.77
CA ALA A 98 -9.23 -5.96 7.26
C ALA A 98 -8.57 -6.56 8.50
N TYR A 99 -7.28 -6.30 8.65
CA TYR A 99 -6.52 -6.54 9.87
C TYR A 99 -5.94 -5.23 10.37
N ASP A 100 -6.24 -4.90 11.62
CA ASP A 100 -5.64 -3.77 12.33
C ASP A 100 -5.68 -4.08 13.84
N PRO A 101 -4.50 -4.25 14.50
CA PRO A 101 -4.46 -4.66 15.90
C PRO A 101 -5.00 -3.60 16.88
N PHE A 102 -5.16 -2.35 16.41
CA PHE A 102 -5.60 -1.22 17.24
C PHE A 102 -7.09 -0.92 17.12
N LEU A 103 -7.84 -1.66 16.28
CA LEU A 103 -9.26 -1.43 16.08
C LEU A 103 -10.13 -2.46 16.81
N GLN A 104 -11.23 -1.97 17.37
CA GLN A 104 -12.29 -2.84 17.89
C GLN A 104 -13.18 -3.34 16.75
N GLN A 105 -13.55 -4.60 16.79
CA GLN A 105 -14.31 -5.29 15.75
C GLN A 105 -15.64 -4.59 15.43
N ASP A 106 -16.36 -4.10 16.44
CA ASP A 106 -17.66 -3.44 16.27
C ASP A 106 -17.60 -2.21 15.37
N ARG A 107 -16.47 -1.46 15.42
CA ARG A 107 -16.32 -0.25 14.62
C ARG A 107 -16.14 -0.55 13.13
N ALA A 108 -15.47 -1.63 12.78
CA ALA A 108 -15.29 -2.02 11.39
C ALA A 108 -16.57 -2.61 10.78
N LEU A 109 -17.37 -3.34 11.57
CA LEU A 109 -18.67 -3.87 11.13
C LEU A 109 -19.64 -2.76 10.72
N SER A 110 -19.63 -1.62 11.42
CA SER A 110 -20.47 -0.48 11.06
C SER A 110 -20.15 0.12 9.69
N GLU A 111 -18.91 -0.03 9.20
CA GLU A 111 -18.46 0.40 7.89
C GLU A 111 -18.61 -0.69 6.80
N GLY A 112 -19.17 -1.87 7.16
CA GLY A 112 -19.38 -3.01 6.24
C GLY A 112 -18.11 -3.77 5.88
N VAL A 113 -17.04 -3.63 6.68
CA VAL A 113 -15.77 -4.36 6.53
C VAL A 113 -15.63 -5.32 7.71
N LYS A 114 -15.27 -6.57 7.43
CA LYS A 114 -15.05 -7.57 8.47
C LYS A 114 -13.61 -7.49 8.98
N LEU A 115 -13.43 -7.24 10.29
CA LEU A 115 -12.13 -7.42 10.94
C LEU A 115 -11.84 -8.91 11.14
N VAL A 116 -10.61 -9.29 10.81
CA VAL A 116 -10.13 -10.66 10.91
C VAL A 116 -8.75 -10.69 11.57
N SER A 117 -8.31 -11.87 12.01
CA SER A 117 -6.95 -12.08 12.50
C SER A 117 -5.91 -11.95 11.37
N PHE A 118 -4.64 -11.77 11.76
CA PHE A 118 -3.54 -11.70 10.79
C PHE A 118 -3.40 -12.98 9.97
N ASP A 119 -3.58 -14.15 10.58
CA ASP A 119 -3.56 -15.42 9.84
C ASP A 119 -4.74 -15.57 8.88
N GLU A 120 -5.94 -15.14 9.26
CA GLU A 120 -7.10 -15.17 8.37
C GLU A 120 -6.95 -14.25 7.17
N ILE A 121 -6.42 -13.02 7.35
CA ILE A 121 -6.25 -12.10 6.22
C ILE A 121 -5.24 -12.64 5.21
N LEU A 122 -4.17 -13.32 5.66
CA LEU A 122 -3.21 -13.99 4.78
C LEU A 122 -3.86 -15.14 4.00
N ASN A 123 -4.63 -15.98 4.68
CA ASN A 123 -5.19 -17.20 4.08
C ASN A 123 -6.36 -16.95 3.13
N TYR A 124 -7.13 -15.87 3.33
CA TYR A 124 -8.38 -15.66 2.58
C TYR A 124 -8.29 -14.61 1.48
N SER A 125 -7.29 -13.73 1.50
CA SER A 125 -7.20 -12.65 0.53
C SER A 125 -6.77 -13.12 -0.87
N ASP A 126 -7.56 -12.78 -1.88
CA ASP A 126 -7.19 -12.92 -3.29
C ASP A 126 -6.24 -11.79 -3.74
N ALA A 127 -6.41 -10.61 -3.17
CA ALA A 127 -5.45 -9.53 -3.24
C ALA A 127 -5.32 -8.88 -1.85
N LEU A 128 -4.09 -8.55 -1.45
CA LEU A 128 -3.77 -7.98 -0.16
C LEU A 128 -3.09 -6.63 -0.34
N SER A 129 -3.63 -5.58 0.29
CA SER A 129 -3.09 -4.22 0.23
C SER A 129 -2.61 -3.75 1.59
N LEU A 130 -1.38 -3.19 1.63
CA LEU A 130 -0.71 -2.81 2.86
C LEU A 130 -0.75 -1.30 3.07
N HIS A 131 -1.20 -0.88 4.27
CA HIS A 131 -1.36 0.52 4.67
C HIS A 131 -0.93 0.75 6.13
N VAL A 132 0.19 0.17 6.51
CA VAL A 132 0.79 0.28 7.85
C VAL A 132 2.01 1.22 7.83
N PRO A 133 2.34 1.90 8.95
CA PRO A 133 3.60 2.62 9.07
C PRO A 133 4.76 1.62 9.14
N LEU A 134 6.00 2.08 8.93
CA LEU A 134 7.20 1.32 9.23
C LEU A 134 7.64 1.61 10.67
N ASN A 135 7.69 0.60 11.50
CA ASN A 135 8.23 0.62 12.86
C ASN A 135 8.77 -0.77 13.21
N GLU A 136 9.20 -1.00 14.45
CA GLU A 136 9.77 -2.28 14.89
C GLU A 136 8.77 -3.45 14.73
N ASP A 137 7.46 -3.23 14.92
CA ASP A 137 6.43 -4.26 14.81
C ASP A 137 6.06 -4.60 13.36
N THR A 138 6.29 -3.67 12.43
CA THR A 138 5.89 -3.79 11.03
C THR A 138 7.06 -3.99 10.06
N LYS A 139 8.30 -3.86 10.57
CA LYS A 139 9.49 -4.17 9.80
C LYS A 139 9.54 -5.67 9.47
N ASN A 140 9.65 -5.97 8.17
CA ASN A 140 9.59 -7.34 7.65
C ASN A 140 8.33 -8.12 8.08
N LEU A 141 7.22 -7.39 8.32
CA LEU A 141 5.93 -8.01 8.68
C LEU A 141 5.48 -9.05 7.64
N PHE A 142 5.86 -8.84 6.37
CA PHE A 142 5.67 -9.79 5.28
C PHE A 142 7.01 -10.39 4.89
N GLY A 143 7.48 -11.33 5.70
CA GLY A 143 8.61 -12.19 5.39
C GLY A 143 8.18 -13.48 4.66
N LYS A 144 9.13 -14.37 4.43
CA LYS A 144 8.91 -15.66 3.73
C LYS A 144 7.78 -16.49 4.34
N LYS A 145 7.66 -16.53 5.67
CA LYS A 145 6.64 -17.29 6.38
C LYS A 145 5.23 -16.76 6.12
N GLU A 146 5.06 -15.42 6.19
CA GLU A 146 3.79 -14.75 6.00
C GLU A 146 3.36 -14.80 4.54
N ILE A 147 4.28 -14.56 3.61
CA ILE A 147 4.01 -14.65 2.17
C ILE A 147 3.61 -16.08 1.79
N ASN A 148 4.27 -17.12 2.32
CA ASN A 148 3.91 -18.50 2.05
C ASN A 148 2.55 -18.93 2.64
N LYS A 149 2.01 -18.20 3.63
CA LYS A 149 0.64 -18.39 4.13
C LYS A 149 -0.41 -17.72 3.24
N MET A 150 -0.02 -16.78 2.40
CA MET A 150 -0.96 -16.16 1.49
C MET A 150 -1.55 -17.18 0.52
N LYS A 151 -2.75 -16.92 0.08
CA LYS A 151 -3.45 -17.77 -0.88
C LYS A 151 -2.62 -17.92 -2.16
N LYS A 152 -2.40 -19.14 -2.63
CA LYS A 152 -1.67 -19.38 -3.88
C LYS A 152 -2.36 -18.67 -5.05
N GLY A 153 -1.58 -17.94 -5.85
CA GLY A 153 -2.10 -17.14 -6.95
C GLY A 153 -2.69 -15.80 -6.51
N SER A 154 -2.53 -15.41 -5.24
CA SER A 154 -2.94 -14.08 -4.78
C SER A 154 -1.98 -12.98 -5.25
N VAL A 155 -2.41 -11.74 -5.05
CA VAL A 155 -1.67 -10.52 -5.38
C VAL A 155 -1.29 -9.76 -4.11
N LEU A 156 -0.06 -9.25 -4.02
CA LEU A 156 0.39 -8.38 -2.93
C LEU A 156 0.65 -6.95 -3.44
N VAL A 157 0.05 -5.96 -2.77
CA VAL A 157 0.20 -4.53 -3.12
C VAL A 157 0.72 -3.76 -1.92
N ASN A 158 1.87 -3.09 -2.06
CA ASN A 158 2.47 -2.28 -1.01
C ASN A 158 2.64 -0.80 -1.44
N LEU A 159 1.75 0.06 -0.95
CA LEU A 159 1.85 1.51 -1.09
C LEU A 159 2.04 2.19 0.29
N SER A 160 2.56 1.44 1.25
CA SER A 160 2.79 1.94 2.61
C SER A 160 4.23 2.43 2.80
N ARG A 161 5.14 1.52 3.14
CA ARG A 161 6.58 1.80 3.32
C ARG A 161 7.42 0.64 2.81
N GLY A 162 8.61 0.96 2.29
CA GLY A 162 9.68 -0.01 2.10
C GLY A 162 10.09 -0.64 3.43
N GLY A 163 10.55 -1.90 3.40
CA GLY A 163 10.89 -2.66 4.61
C GLY A 163 9.71 -3.26 5.38
N VAL A 164 8.45 -2.99 5.02
CA VAL A 164 7.29 -3.74 5.52
C VAL A 164 7.23 -5.12 4.88
N VAL A 165 7.58 -5.22 3.61
CA VAL A 165 7.73 -6.48 2.87
C VAL A 165 9.20 -6.75 2.68
N GLN A 166 9.65 -7.96 2.99
CA GLN A 166 11.00 -8.42 2.69
C GLN A 166 11.13 -8.69 1.19
N GLU A 167 11.89 -7.85 0.47
CA GLU A 167 11.98 -7.89 -1.00
C GLU A 167 12.50 -9.23 -1.54
N THR A 168 13.44 -9.86 -0.82
CA THR A 168 13.96 -11.18 -1.21
C THR A 168 12.90 -12.27 -1.12
N ALA A 169 12.08 -12.27 -0.08
CA ALA A 169 10.98 -13.22 0.09
C ALA A 169 9.86 -13.00 -0.95
N LEU A 170 9.59 -11.73 -1.28
CA LEU A 170 8.64 -11.38 -2.34
C LEU A 170 9.12 -11.89 -3.70
N LEU A 171 10.41 -11.71 -4.02
CA LEU A 171 10.99 -12.19 -5.28
C LEU A 171 10.87 -13.71 -5.38
N GLU A 172 11.26 -14.46 -4.34
CA GLU A 172 11.12 -15.93 -4.30
C GLU A 172 9.67 -16.38 -4.54
N ALA A 173 8.69 -15.68 -3.95
CA ALA A 173 7.27 -16.02 -4.10
C ALA A 173 6.75 -15.76 -5.52
N LEU A 174 7.24 -14.71 -6.18
CA LEU A 174 6.91 -14.41 -7.58
C LEU A 174 7.58 -15.41 -8.55
N GLU A 175 8.84 -15.75 -8.32
CA GLU A 175 9.59 -16.71 -9.14
C GLU A 175 9.03 -18.13 -9.04
N SER A 176 8.59 -18.54 -7.84
CA SER A 176 7.95 -19.84 -7.64
C SER A 176 6.51 -19.91 -8.15
N GLY A 177 5.89 -18.75 -8.50
CA GLY A 177 4.47 -18.67 -8.86
C GLY A 177 3.54 -18.90 -7.67
N HIS A 178 4.02 -18.74 -6.43
CA HIS A 178 3.15 -18.74 -5.25
C HIS A 178 2.24 -17.50 -5.26
N LEU A 179 2.79 -16.32 -5.51
CA LEU A 179 2.05 -15.12 -5.85
C LEU A 179 1.92 -15.00 -7.37
N SER A 180 0.72 -14.65 -7.86
CA SER A 180 0.50 -14.39 -9.28
C SER A 180 1.07 -13.05 -9.72
N GLY A 181 1.22 -12.11 -8.78
CA GLY A 181 1.78 -10.81 -9.04
C GLY A 181 1.95 -9.98 -7.77
N ALA A 182 2.76 -8.95 -7.87
CA ALA A 182 2.88 -7.94 -6.84
C ALA A 182 3.05 -6.55 -7.44
N ALA A 183 2.64 -5.53 -6.68
CA ALA A 183 2.88 -4.14 -7.04
C ALA A 183 3.37 -3.34 -5.83
N SER A 184 4.34 -2.46 -6.03
CA SER A 184 4.87 -1.61 -4.97
C SER A 184 5.16 -0.20 -5.44
N ASP A 185 4.85 0.78 -4.59
CA ASP A 185 5.26 2.17 -4.78
C ASP A 185 6.49 2.53 -3.93
N VAL A 186 6.96 1.58 -3.10
CA VAL A 186 8.00 1.79 -2.09
C VAL A 186 9.01 0.65 -2.08
N PHE A 187 10.25 0.93 -1.65
CA PHE A 187 11.34 -0.04 -1.63
C PHE A 187 12.12 0.02 -0.31
N GLU A 188 12.81 -1.08 0.05
CA GLU A 188 13.66 -1.13 1.25
C GLU A 188 14.74 -0.06 1.24
N HIS A 189 15.28 0.25 0.07
CA HIS A 189 16.34 1.23 -0.12
C HIS A 189 15.96 2.21 -1.23
N GLU A 190 15.25 3.27 -0.86
CA GLU A 190 14.90 4.34 -1.79
C GLU A 190 16.04 5.35 -1.92
N PRO A 191 16.38 5.82 -3.13
CA PRO A 191 17.43 6.81 -3.31
C PRO A 191 16.98 8.19 -2.84
N GLU A 192 17.82 8.88 -2.05
CA GLU A 192 17.52 10.24 -1.58
C GLU A 192 17.65 11.28 -2.70
N ASN A 193 18.67 11.18 -3.55
CA ASN A 193 19.04 12.22 -4.52
C ASN A 193 19.66 11.67 -5.82
N THR A 194 19.40 10.44 -6.22
CA THR A 194 19.99 9.87 -7.43
C THR A 194 18.94 9.49 -8.45
N ASN A 195 19.28 9.60 -9.73
CA ASN A 195 18.42 9.11 -10.81
C ASN A 195 18.67 7.61 -11.11
N ILE A 196 19.56 6.95 -10.37
CA ILE A 196 19.90 5.54 -10.57
C ILE A 196 19.34 4.76 -9.38
N PHE A 197 18.49 3.80 -9.70
CA PHE A 197 17.90 2.88 -8.75
C PHE A 197 17.98 1.45 -9.26
N HIS A 198 18.33 0.52 -8.38
CA HIS A 198 18.44 -0.91 -8.70
C HIS A 198 17.67 -1.73 -7.65
N SER A 199 16.74 -2.55 -8.12
CA SER A 199 16.12 -3.63 -7.35
C SER A 199 15.97 -4.84 -8.25
N THR A 200 16.27 -6.03 -7.73
CA THR A 200 16.10 -7.30 -8.45
C THR A 200 14.63 -7.57 -8.79
N LEU A 201 13.71 -7.05 -8.00
CA LEU A 201 12.26 -7.14 -8.25
C LEU A 201 11.86 -6.55 -9.61
N LEU A 202 12.54 -5.49 -10.07
CA LEU A 202 12.23 -4.81 -11.35
C LEU A 202 12.40 -5.72 -12.57
N ASN A 203 13.20 -6.78 -12.44
CA ASN A 203 13.43 -7.75 -13.51
C ASN A 203 12.29 -8.80 -13.60
N ASN A 204 11.50 -8.95 -12.53
CA ASN A 204 10.41 -9.91 -12.52
C ASN A 204 9.22 -9.41 -13.38
N PRO A 205 8.73 -10.19 -14.35
CA PRO A 205 7.64 -9.75 -15.23
C PRO A 205 6.29 -9.55 -14.50
N ASN A 206 6.11 -10.17 -13.34
CA ASN A 206 4.89 -10.09 -12.52
C ASN A 206 5.00 -9.07 -11.38
N PHE A 207 6.04 -8.21 -11.41
CA PHE A 207 6.22 -7.14 -10.44
C PHE A 207 6.07 -5.77 -11.10
N PHE A 208 5.09 -5.00 -10.66
CA PHE A 208 4.86 -3.60 -11.09
C PHE A 208 5.30 -2.62 -10.01
N SER A 209 5.87 -1.48 -10.39
CA SER A 209 6.27 -0.47 -9.40
C SER A 209 6.29 0.94 -9.94
N THR A 210 6.20 1.89 -9.00
CA THR A 210 6.42 3.33 -9.22
C THR A 210 7.36 3.90 -8.16
N PRO A 211 7.99 5.05 -8.42
CA PRO A 211 9.01 5.63 -7.54
C PRO A 211 8.40 6.52 -6.44
N HIS A 212 7.66 5.92 -5.50
CA HIS A 212 7.07 6.55 -4.31
C HIS A 212 6.21 7.78 -4.63
N ILE A 213 5.25 7.62 -5.54
CA ILE A 213 4.38 8.68 -6.04
C ILE A 213 2.95 8.65 -5.49
N ALA A 214 2.57 7.59 -4.76
CA ALA A 214 1.18 7.34 -4.36
C ALA A 214 0.51 8.52 -3.65
N GLY A 215 1.27 9.23 -2.82
CA GLY A 215 0.78 10.41 -2.11
C GLY A 215 0.97 11.73 -2.85
N THR A 216 1.43 11.74 -4.10
CA THR A 216 1.92 12.94 -4.80
C THR A 216 1.04 13.27 -6.01
N THR A 217 -0.15 13.79 -5.77
CA THR A 217 -1.00 14.38 -6.80
C THR A 217 -1.00 15.92 -6.70
N ASN A 218 -1.35 16.62 -7.77
CA ASN A 218 -1.47 18.08 -7.74
C ASN A 218 -2.42 18.55 -6.63
N GLN A 219 -3.55 17.86 -6.45
CA GLN A 219 -4.52 18.15 -5.39
C GLN A 219 -3.94 17.94 -4.01
N THR A 220 -3.21 16.82 -3.81
CA THR A 220 -2.56 16.54 -2.52
C THR A 220 -1.47 17.56 -2.20
N ILE A 221 -0.65 17.93 -3.17
CA ILE A 221 0.41 18.95 -3.00
C ILE A 221 -0.20 20.30 -2.60
N GLN A 222 -1.26 20.72 -3.29
CA GLN A 222 -1.96 21.95 -2.95
C GLN A 222 -2.53 21.90 -1.52
N THR A 223 -3.25 20.84 -1.18
CA THR A 223 -3.86 20.66 0.15
C THR A 223 -2.80 20.61 1.26
N LEU A 224 -1.67 19.98 1.02
CA LEU A 224 -0.54 19.94 1.97
C LEU A 224 0.04 21.36 2.20
N GLY A 225 0.17 22.16 1.13
CA GLY A 225 0.61 23.55 1.23
C GLY A 225 -0.36 24.42 2.02
N GLU A 226 -1.64 24.36 1.69
CA GLU A 226 -2.71 25.10 2.39
C GLU A 226 -2.77 24.74 3.87
N ASN A 227 -2.69 23.44 4.21
CA ASN A 227 -2.68 22.98 5.60
C ASN A 227 -1.41 23.40 6.37
N ALA A 228 -0.26 23.43 5.73
CA ALA A 228 0.97 23.93 6.35
C ALA A 228 0.84 25.42 6.73
N ILE A 229 0.31 26.24 5.82
CA ILE A 229 0.06 27.67 6.05
C ILE A 229 -0.97 27.85 7.17
N LYS A 230 -2.11 27.13 7.08
CA LYS A 230 -3.18 27.20 8.08
C LYS A 230 -2.67 26.82 9.48
N SER A 231 -1.89 25.74 9.61
CA SER A 231 -1.33 25.32 10.89
C SER A 231 -0.46 26.38 11.55
N LEU A 232 0.32 27.15 10.74
CA LEU A 232 1.11 28.28 11.24
C LEU A 232 0.21 29.43 11.66
N THR A 233 -0.75 29.82 10.82
CA THR A 233 -1.68 30.93 11.09
C THR A 233 -2.48 30.70 12.37
N ASP A 234 -3.07 29.50 12.52
CA ASP A 234 -3.86 29.12 13.70
C ASP A 234 -3.02 29.14 15.00
N HIS A 235 -1.70 28.89 14.90
CA HIS A 235 -0.81 28.94 16.04
C HIS A 235 -0.48 30.38 16.48
N TYR A 236 -0.24 31.28 15.53
CA TYR A 236 0.14 32.67 15.85
C TYR A 236 -1.05 33.60 16.12
N GLN A 237 -2.28 33.15 15.87
CA GLN A 237 -3.50 33.89 16.20
C GLN A 237 -4.06 33.58 17.61
N ARG A 238 -3.45 32.63 18.34
CA ARG A 238 -3.74 32.30 19.74
C ARG A 238 -2.79 33.00 20.69
#